data_723338d6a48781b2e2d9cf18fcf37e25
#
_entry.id   723338d6a48781b2e2d9cf18fcf37e25
#
_cell.length_a   1.000
_cell.length_b   1.000
_cell.length_c   1.000
_cell.angle_alpha   90.00
_cell.angle_beta   90.00
_cell.angle_gamma   90.00
#
_symmetry.space_group_name_H-M   'P 1'
#
loop_
_entity.id
_entity.type
_entity.pdbx_description
1 polymer ?
#
loop_
_entity_poly.entity_id
_entity_poly.type
_entity_poly.pdbx_seq_one_letter_code
_entity_poly.pdbx_strand_id
1 'polypeptide(L)'
;MREEKLTWMAEELDRICGVLKRNMERYGTDFPSACATGGKYRIKKNDDWTNGFWTGMLWMAYLHTGDEAFKTLALKNTDSFKQRLDDHFVLDHHDIGFLYSPSVVAAYRITGDEGQRDLAVRAADVLAARFQEKGGFIQAWGKSGDPKEYRLIIDSLLNLPLLYTAAEITGEARYREMAQRHYENVIRLIIREDGSTYHTYYFDSETGAPSRGATHQGYSDSSCWARGQAWAIYGMPLNVRVSGRAFTQEEQERHDRVVRYFLEHLPASGMPYWDLVFKDEDGQPWDSSALAVAACGMLEMGDREKAEEMLKTCRDLASSEAEPDSEGLLLHGVYAYGENKGVDEPNLWGDYFYMEGLMRLANPDWIPFL
;
A
#
# COMPACT_ATOMS: atom_id res chain seq x y z
N MET A 1 23.11 -10.58 -19.88
CA MET A 1 21.78 -9.88 -19.83
C MET A 1 20.81 -10.53 -18.84
N ARG A 2 20.40 -11.81 -18.98
CA ARG A 2 19.43 -12.41 -18.02
C ARG A 2 20.06 -12.72 -16.66
N GLU A 3 21.30 -13.16 -16.61
CA GLU A 3 22.06 -13.37 -15.35
C GLU A 3 22.39 -12.04 -14.66
N GLU A 4 22.84 -11.02 -15.38
CA GLU A 4 23.09 -9.68 -14.83
C GLU A 4 21.82 -9.02 -14.29
N LYS A 5 20.66 -9.25 -14.95
CA LYS A 5 19.36 -8.73 -14.48
C LYS A 5 18.92 -9.34 -13.16
N LEU A 6 19.20 -10.62 -12.91
CA LEU A 6 18.90 -11.27 -11.64
C LEU A 6 19.89 -10.85 -10.53
N THR A 7 21.12 -10.49 -10.88
CA THR A 7 22.17 -10.17 -9.92
C THR A 7 21.86 -8.88 -9.14
N TRP A 8 21.50 -7.77 -9.81
CA TRP A 8 21.24 -6.52 -9.10
C TRP A 8 20.04 -6.57 -8.14
N MET A 9 18.99 -7.34 -8.49
CA MET A 9 17.81 -7.52 -7.62
C MET A 9 18.16 -8.31 -6.36
N ALA A 10 18.95 -9.37 -6.52
CA ALA A 10 19.41 -10.18 -5.39
C ALA A 10 20.35 -9.39 -4.48
N GLU A 11 21.30 -8.66 -5.04
CA GLU A 11 22.21 -7.77 -4.29
C GLU A 11 21.43 -6.70 -3.52
N GLU A 12 20.42 -6.08 -4.14
CA GLU A 12 19.58 -5.08 -3.49
C GLU A 12 18.71 -5.70 -2.38
N LEU A 13 18.12 -6.87 -2.61
CA LEU A 13 17.38 -7.59 -1.57
C LEU A 13 18.28 -7.99 -0.37
N ASP A 14 19.51 -8.41 -0.64
CA ASP A 14 20.50 -8.73 0.41
C ASP A 14 20.87 -7.46 1.21
N ARG A 15 21.07 -6.32 0.53
CA ARG A 15 21.29 -5.01 1.17
C ARG A 15 20.11 -4.65 2.08
N ILE A 16 18.87 -4.75 1.55
CA ILE A 16 17.63 -4.51 2.28
C ILE A 16 17.55 -5.38 3.53
N CYS A 17 17.79 -6.68 3.42
CA CYS A 17 17.81 -7.59 4.57
C CYS A 17 18.84 -7.18 5.63
N GLY A 18 19.97 -6.64 5.20
CA GLY A 18 20.97 -6.06 6.11
C GLY A 18 20.45 -4.84 6.88
N VAL A 19 19.72 -3.94 6.20
CA VAL A 19 19.07 -2.79 6.85
C VAL A 19 18.01 -3.27 7.85
N LEU A 20 17.14 -4.19 7.43
CA LEU A 20 16.10 -4.75 8.31
C LEU A 20 16.67 -5.43 9.56
N LYS A 21 17.81 -6.13 9.47
CA LYS A 21 18.48 -6.72 10.64
C LYS A 21 18.91 -5.66 11.65
N ARG A 22 19.54 -4.57 11.21
CA ARG A 22 19.90 -3.46 12.09
C ARG A 22 18.65 -2.83 12.73
N ASN A 23 17.59 -2.68 11.96
CA ASN A 23 16.33 -2.12 12.43
C ASN A 23 15.65 -3.03 13.47
N MET A 24 15.71 -4.37 13.29
CA MET A 24 15.21 -5.34 14.28
C MET A 24 15.91 -5.20 15.64
N GLU A 25 17.24 -5.00 15.64
CA GLU A 25 18.00 -4.79 16.88
C GLU A 25 17.56 -3.52 17.60
N ARG A 26 17.26 -2.45 16.83
CA ARG A 26 16.86 -1.16 17.38
C ARG A 26 15.41 -1.13 17.86
N TYR A 27 14.49 -1.72 17.09
CA TYR A 27 13.05 -1.65 17.43
C TYR A 27 12.64 -2.73 18.42
N GLY A 28 13.36 -3.84 18.47
CA GLY A 28 12.97 -5.00 19.28
C GLY A 28 11.59 -5.51 18.87
N THR A 29 10.63 -5.46 19.79
CA THR A 29 9.23 -5.88 19.56
C THR A 29 8.28 -4.72 19.35
N ASP A 30 8.79 -3.49 19.32
CA ASP A 30 8.02 -2.30 18.98
C ASP A 30 8.05 -2.06 17.46
N PHE A 31 7.40 -1.01 17.01
CA PHE A 31 7.17 -0.73 15.59
C PHE A 31 7.79 0.62 15.18
N PRO A 32 8.26 0.74 13.94
CA PRO A 32 8.64 2.03 13.39
C PRO A 32 7.41 2.91 13.13
N SER A 33 7.61 4.24 13.20
CA SER A 33 6.59 5.22 12.79
C SER A 33 6.36 5.17 11.27
N ALA A 34 5.26 5.76 10.80
CA ALA A 34 4.87 5.76 9.39
C ALA A 34 5.90 6.44 8.46
N CYS A 35 6.59 7.47 8.94
CA CYS A 35 7.68 8.14 8.23
C CYS A 35 8.84 8.42 9.17
N ALA A 36 10.02 8.55 8.59
CA ALA A 36 11.24 8.92 9.29
C ALA A 36 11.29 10.43 9.59
N THR A 37 12.29 10.81 10.36
CA THR A 37 12.74 12.20 10.57
C THR A 37 14.25 12.16 10.64
N GLY A 38 14.92 12.82 9.70
CA GLY A 38 16.37 12.73 9.55
C GLY A 38 16.84 11.30 9.28
N GLY A 39 16.13 10.57 8.44
CA GLY A 39 16.41 9.18 8.08
C GLY A 39 16.11 8.14 9.16
N LYS A 40 15.57 8.54 10.34
CA LYS A 40 15.32 7.64 11.47
C LYS A 40 13.83 7.52 11.78
N TYR A 41 13.33 6.27 11.89
CA TYR A 41 11.98 6.03 12.36
C TYR A 41 11.89 6.17 13.89
N ARG A 42 10.83 6.83 14.35
CA ARG A 42 10.51 6.82 15.79
C ARG A 42 9.99 5.44 16.19
N ILE A 43 10.42 4.95 17.34
CA ILE A 43 9.90 3.69 17.88
C ILE A 43 8.55 3.95 18.54
N LYS A 44 7.56 3.16 18.16
CA LYS A 44 6.16 3.27 18.60
C LYS A 44 5.60 1.91 19.00
N LYS A 45 4.44 1.93 19.61
CA LYS A 45 3.60 0.73 19.74
C LYS A 45 2.86 0.46 18.42
N ASN A 46 2.12 -0.64 18.36
CA ASN A 46 1.28 -0.98 17.22
C ASN A 46 0.02 -0.10 17.19
N ASP A 47 0.19 1.18 16.86
CA ASP A 47 -0.84 2.22 16.91
C ASP A 47 -0.93 3.05 15.62
N ASP A 48 -0.19 2.67 14.58
CA ASP A 48 -0.19 3.36 13.29
C ASP A 48 -0.81 2.47 12.19
N TRP A 49 -1.29 3.06 11.10
CA TRP A 49 -1.88 2.33 9.97
C TRP A 49 -0.83 1.56 9.15
N THR A 50 0.44 1.89 9.31
CA THR A 50 1.56 1.33 8.54
C THR A 50 2.24 0.14 9.20
N ASN A 51 1.89 -0.22 10.43
CA ASN A 51 2.64 -1.23 11.20
C ASN A 51 2.64 -2.62 10.55
N GLY A 52 1.62 -2.93 9.74
CA GLY A 52 1.57 -4.16 8.95
C GLY A 52 2.71 -4.28 7.95
N PHE A 53 3.13 -3.19 7.34
CA PHE A 53 4.23 -3.17 6.35
C PHE A 53 5.57 -3.58 6.97
N TRP A 54 5.87 -3.14 8.19
CA TRP A 54 7.05 -3.58 8.91
C TRP A 54 7.08 -5.11 9.04
N THR A 55 5.99 -5.70 9.51
CA THR A 55 5.88 -7.15 9.66
C THR A 55 5.92 -7.86 8.31
N GLY A 56 5.33 -7.28 7.27
CA GLY A 56 5.38 -7.78 5.89
C GLY A 56 6.81 -7.83 5.34
N MET A 57 7.61 -6.79 5.60
CA MET A 57 9.03 -6.79 5.21
C MET A 57 9.83 -7.88 5.93
N LEU A 58 9.54 -8.17 7.19
CA LEU A 58 10.16 -9.29 7.91
C LEU A 58 9.80 -10.64 7.27
N TRP A 59 8.54 -10.82 6.85
CA TRP A 59 8.15 -12.03 6.12
C TRP A 59 8.85 -12.16 4.77
N MET A 60 8.95 -11.07 4.00
CA MET A 60 9.70 -11.08 2.73
C MET A 60 11.17 -11.38 2.93
N ALA A 61 11.80 -10.81 3.98
CA ALA A 61 13.20 -11.10 4.32
C ALA A 61 13.41 -12.56 4.72
N TYR A 62 12.48 -13.15 5.47
CA TYR A 62 12.51 -14.59 5.77
C TYR A 62 12.41 -15.43 4.48
N LEU A 63 11.47 -15.12 3.59
CA LEU A 63 11.29 -15.85 2.34
C LEU A 63 12.52 -15.74 1.41
N HIS A 64 13.21 -14.60 1.43
CA HIS A 64 14.41 -14.39 0.63
C HIS A 64 15.65 -15.10 1.21
N THR A 65 15.86 -14.98 2.53
CA THR A 65 17.12 -15.43 3.18
C THR A 65 17.05 -16.78 3.86
N GLY A 66 15.85 -17.24 4.25
CA GLY A 66 15.66 -18.39 5.13
C GLY A 66 16.07 -18.14 6.59
N ASP A 67 16.42 -16.91 6.98
CA ASP A 67 16.85 -16.59 8.34
C ASP A 67 15.68 -16.57 9.32
N GLU A 68 15.63 -17.54 10.22
CA GLU A 68 14.56 -17.72 11.21
C GLU A 68 14.41 -16.54 12.18
N ALA A 69 15.38 -15.64 12.30
CA ALA A 69 15.27 -14.45 13.13
C ALA A 69 14.15 -13.52 12.62
N PHE A 70 14.02 -13.34 11.31
CA PHE A 70 12.95 -12.55 10.70
C PHE A 70 11.57 -13.15 10.98
N LYS A 71 11.40 -14.45 10.76
CA LYS A 71 10.16 -15.17 11.04
C LYS A 71 9.78 -15.11 12.51
N THR A 72 10.75 -15.28 13.41
CA THR A 72 10.53 -15.24 14.86
C THR A 72 9.96 -13.87 15.28
N LEU A 73 10.54 -12.77 14.80
CA LEU A 73 10.03 -11.45 15.11
C LEU A 73 8.68 -11.19 14.43
N ALA A 74 8.50 -11.60 13.18
CA ALA A 74 7.23 -11.44 12.45
C ALA A 74 6.08 -12.16 13.18
N LEU A 75 6.28 -13.39 13.66
CA LEU A 75 5.31 -14.12 14.48
C LEU A 75 5.02 -13.40 15.80
N LYS A 76 6.06 -12.89 16.47
CA LYS A 76 5.86 -12.13 17.71
C LYS A 76 5.08 -10.84 17.48
N ASN A 77 5.24 -10.20 16.33
CA ASN A 77 4.43 -9.04 15.97
C ASN A 77 2.94 -9.41 15.79
N THR A 78 2.61 -10.63 15.34
CA THR A 78 1.21 -11.04 15.21
C THR A 78 0.48 -11.10 16.55
N ASP A 79 1.17 -11.35 17.67
CA ASP A 79 0.59 -11.25 19.01
C ASP A 79 0.11 -9.81 19.31
N SER A 80 0.89 -8.82 18.88
CA SER A 80 0.52 -7.40 19.02
C SER A 80 -0.68 -7.02 18.14
N PHE A 81 -0.77 -7.58 16.91
CA PHE A 81 -1.95 -7.39 16.05
C PHE A 81 -3.20 -8.08 16.64
N LYS A 82 -3.04 -9.25 17.26
CA LYS A 82 -4.11 -9.91 17.99
C LYS A 82 -4.62 -9.03 19.14
N GLN A 83 -3.71 -8.51 19.96
CA GLN A 83 -4.08 -7.63 21.08
C GLN A 83 -4.79 -6.36 20.58
N ARG A 84 -4.31 -5.77 19.47
CA ARG A 84 -4.93 -4.60 18.84
C ARG A 84 -6.40 -4.86 18.43
N LEU A 85 -6.69 -6.07 17.91
CA LEU A 85 -8.07 -6.50 17.62
C LEU A 85 -8.88 -6.76 18.89
N ASP A 86 -8.31 -7.43 19.89
CA ASP A 86 -8.99 -7.75 21.14
C ASP A 86 -9.43 -6.47 21.87
N ASP A 87 -8.62 -5.43 21.83
CA ASP A 87 -8.89 -4.13 22.48
C ASP A 87 -9.61 -3.14 21.55
N HIS A 88 -9.85 -3.48 20.28
CA HIS A 88 -10.31 -2.56 19.23
C HIS A 88 -9.50 -1.25 19.23
N PHE A 89 -8.18 -1.37 19.37
CA PHE A 89 -7.28 -0.23 19.57
C PHE A 89 -6.87 0.42 18.26
N VAL A 90 -7.27 1.68 18.04
CA VAL A 90 -6.98 2.47 16.82
C VAL A 90 -7.34 1.69 15.55
N LEU A 91 -8.60 1.24 15.44
CA LEU A 91 -9.12 0.48 14.28
C LEU A 91 -10.34 1.16 13.62
N ASP A 92 -10.66 2.40 14.00
CA ASP A 92 -11.76 3.17 13.39
C ASP A 92 -11.34 3.84 12.07
N HIS A 93 -10.68 3.06 11.20
CA HIS A 93 -10.25 3.45 9.85
C HIS A 93 -10.27 2.25 8.89
N HIS A 94 -10.16 2.50 7.58
CA HIS A 94 -10.22 1.46 6.56
C HIS A 94 -8.89 0.72 6.33
N ASP A 95 -7.77 1.19 6.89
CA ASP A 95 -6.43 0.63 6.66
C ASP A 95 -6.21 -0.72 7.35
N ILE A 96 -7.27 -1.41 7.69
CA ILE A 96 -7.25 -2.75 8.31
C ILE A 96 -6.58 -3.75 7.36
N GLY A 97 -6.79 -3.61 6.05
CA GLY A 97 -6.09 -4.42 5.06
C GLY A 97 -4.57 -4.23 5.10
N PHE A 98 -4.09 -2.98 5.17
CA PHE A 98 -2.66 -2.67 5.30
C PHE A 98 -2.04 -3.19 6.60
N LEU A 99 -2.83 -3.27 7.67
CA LEU A 99 -2.37 -3.83 8.93
C LEU A 99 -2.31 -5.36 8.90
N TYR A 100 -3.35 -6.03 8.44
CA TYR A 100 -3.52 -7.46 8.67
C TYR A 100 -3.15 -8.33 7.47
N SER A 101 -3.17 -7.82 6.22
CA SER A 101 -2.75 -8.62 5.07
C SER A 101 -1.25 -8.88 5.07
N PRO A 102 -0.34 -7.89 5.20
CA PRO A 102 1.09 -8.16 5.20
C PRO A 102 1.60 -8.75 6.52
N SER A 103 0.81 -8.77 7.58
CA SER A 103 1.20 -9.34 8.88
C SER A 103 0.58 -10.72 9.13
N VAL A 104 -0.72 -10.75 9.41
CA VAL A 104 -1.47 -11.93 9.85
C VAL A 104 -1.80 -12.88 8.70
N VAL A 105 -2.30 -12.34 7.57
CA VAL A 105 -2.57 -13.16 6.37
C VAL A 105 -1.28 -13.76 5.83
N ALA A 106 -0.19 -12.97 5.79
CA ALA A 106 1.13 -13.47 5.42
C ALA A 106 1.58 -14.61 6.35
N ALA A 107 1.42 -14.44 7.67
CA ALA A 107 1.73 -15.49 8.65
C ALA A 107 0.95 -16.77 8.37
N TYR A 108 -0.38 -16.67 8.14
CA TYR A 108 -1.21 -17.82 7.80
C TYR A 108 -0.73 -18.51 6.52
N ARG A 109 -0.51 -17.75 5.43
CA ARG A 109 -0.08 -18.31 4.14
C ARG A 109 1.28 -19.01 4.22
N ILE A 110 2.20 -18.50 5.05
CA ILE A 110 3.57 -19.04 5.18
C ILE A 110 3.63 -20.22 6.14
N THR A 111 2.88 -20.21 7.24
CA THR A 111 3.00 -21.19 8.33
C THR A 111 1.86 -22.21 8.36
N GLY A 112 0.72 -21.91 7.76
CA GLY A 112 -0.51 -22.72 7.87
C GLY A 112 -1.18 -22.64 9.25
N ASP A 113 -0.81 -21.68 10.10
CA ASP A 113 -1.34 -21.55 11.47
C ASP A 113 -2.81 -21.11 11.43
N GLU A 114 -3.70 -21.99 11.93
CA GLU A 114 -5.15 -21.77 11.98
C GLU A 114 -5.53 -20.58 12.89
N GLY A 115 -4.72 -20.27 13.92
CA GLY A 115 -4.95 -19.09 14.76
C GLY A 115 -4.75 -17.78 13.98
N GLN A 116 -3.77 -17.74 13.06
CA GLN A 116 -3.57 -16.60 12.17
C GLN A 116 -4.70 -16.48 11.14
N ARG A 117 -5.21 -17.62 10.63
CA ARG A 117 -6.38 -17.66 9.77
C ARG A 117 -7.60 -17.05 10.45
N ASP A 118 -7.91 -17.48 11.67
CA ASP A 118 -9.07 -16.98 12.41
C ASP A 118 -8.91 -15.49 12.76
N LEU A 119 -7.69 -15.05 13.03
CA LEU A 119 -7.38 -13.64 13.27
C LEU A 119 -7.58 -12.79 12.01
N ALA A 120 -7.22 -13.30 10.82
CA ALA A 120 -7.47 -12.62 9.55
C ALA A 120 -8.97 -12.42 9.28
N VAL A 121 -9.81 -13.41 9.59
CA VAL A 121 -11.27 -13.29 9.46
C VAL A 121 -11.82 -12.22 10.42
N ARG A 122 -11.37 -12.21 11.68
CA ARG A 122 -11.76 -11.18 12.64
C ARG A 122 -11.36 -9.77 12.18
N ALA A 123 -10.19 -9.61 11.59
CA ALA A 123 -9.76 -8.33 11.02
C ALA A 123 -10.66 -7.91 9.85
N ALA A 124 -11.04 -8.85 8.99
CA ALA A 124 -11.99 -8.59 7.91
C ALA A 124 -13.37 -8.18 8.41
N ASP A 125 -13.84 -8.71 9.55
CA ASP A 125 -15.08 -8.27 10.20
C ASP A 125 -14.99 -6.81 10.66
N VAL A 126 -13.85 -6.38 11.18
CA VAL A 126 -13.63 -4.97 11.57
C VAL A 126 -13.68 -4.06 10.32
N LEU A 127 -13.07 -4.46 9.23
CA LEU A 127 -13.15 -3.72 7.96
C LEU A 127 -14.58 -3.70 7.40
N ALA A 128 -15.27 -4.85 7.39
CA ALA A 128 -16.64 -5.00 6.91
C ALA A 128 -17.63 -4.14 7.72
N ALA A 129 -17.41 -3.98 9.04
CA ALA A 129 -18.24 -3.14 9.89
C ALA A 129 -18.23 -1.65 9.52
N ARG A 130 -17.26 -1.21 8.72
CA ARG A 130 -17.19 0.15 8.17
C ARG A 130 -17.98 0.34 6.88
N PHE A 131 -18.60 -0.72 6.35
CA PHE A 131 -19.35 -0.65 5.11
C PHE A 131 -20.65 0.13 5.29
N GLN A 132 -20.87 1.11 4.42
CA GLN A 132 -22.02 2.00 4.39
C GLN A 132 -23.01 1.52 3.33
N GLU A 133 -24.07 0.81 3.75
CA GLU A 133 -25.01 0.15 2.82
C GLU A 133 -25.67 1.10 1.82
N LYS A 134 -26.06 2.31 2.26
CA LYS A 134 -26.72 3.30 1.38
C LYS A 134 -25.81 3.77 0.26
N GLY A 135 -24.54 4.03 0.56
CA GLY A 135 -23.56 4.51 -0.40
C GLY A 135 -22.82 3.36 -1.13
N GLY A 136 -22.83 2.15 -0.59
CA GLY A 136 -22.14 0.99 -1.14
C GLY A 136 -20.61 1.11 -1.04
N PHE A 137 -20.09 1.67 0.05
CA PHE A 137 -18.66 1.89 0.23
C PHE A 137 -18.18 1.67 1.66
N ILE A 138 -16.89 1.42 1.85
CA ILE A 138 -16.21 1.35 3.15
C ILE A 138 -15.77 2.77 3.53
N GLN A 139 -16.28 3.26 4.67
CA GLN A 139 -15.93 4.59 5.17
C GLN A 139 -14.48 4.63 5.63
N ALA A 140 -13.73 5.64 5.17
CA ALA A 140 -12.31 5.73 5.40
C ALA A 140 -11.92 5.94 6.87
N TRP A 141 -12.39 7.03 7.48
CA TRP A 141 -12.00 7.46 8.83
C TRP A 141 -13.20 7.84 9.68
N GLY A 142 -12.92 8.08 10.98
CA GLY A 142 -13.88 8.59 11.94
C GLY A 142 -14.92 7.57 12.33
N LYS A 143 -15.85 8.01 13.18
CA LYS A 143 -16.97 7.17 13.61
C LYS A 143 -17.81 6.74 12.41
N SER A 144 -18.16 5.47 12.34
CA SER A 144 -19.00 4.95 11.24
C SER A 144 -20.32 5.72 11.16
N GLY A 145 -20.65 6.21 9.96
CA GLY A 145 -21.85 7.01 9.70
C GLY A 145 -21.72 8.51 10.03
N ASP A 146 -20.55 9.00 10.47
CA ASP A 146 -20.35 10.44 10.70
C ASP A 146 -20.49 11.21 9.39
N PRO A 147 -21.46 12.16 9.28
CA PRO A 147 -21.67 12.93 8.05
C PRO A 147 -20.45 13.73 7.58
N LYS A 148 -19.55 14.13 8.49
CA LYS A 148 -18.34 14.88 8.16
C LYS A 148 -17.26 14.00 7.53
N GLU A 149 -17.25 12.72 7.86
CA GLU A 149 -16.28 11.72 7.41
C GLU A 149 -16.89 10.67 6.47
N TYR A 150 -18.09 10.94 5.93
CA TYR A 150 -18.83 10.01 5.07
C TYR A 150 -18.25 9.97 3.66
N ARG A 151 -17.08 9.33 3.55
CA ARG A 151 -16.25 9.31 2.34
C ARG A 151 -15.47 8.02 2.21
N LEU A 152 -15.14 7.69 0.97
CA LEU A 152 -14.11 6.70 0.63
C LEU A 152 -12.81 7.41 0.22
N ILE A 153 -11.68 6.67 0.30
CA ILE A 153 -10.36 7.12 -0.13
C ILE A 153 -9.78 6.07 -1.08
N ILE A 154 -8.97 6.51 -2.04
CA ILE A 154 -8.46 5.70 -3.15
C ILE A 154 -7.62 4.49 -2.71
N ASP A 155 -6.83 4.62 -1.66
CA ASP A 155 -5.98 3.55 -1.11
C ASP A 155 -6.76 2.39 -0.49
N SER A 156 -8.07 2.58 -0.25
CA SER A 156 -8.97 1.48 0.12
C SER A 156 -8.92 0.31 -0.84
N LEU A 157 -8.58 0.55 -2.13
CA LEU A 157 -8.39 -0.52 -3.12
C LEU A 157 -7.38 -1.58 -2.66
N LEU A 158 -6.36 -1.21 -1.89
CA LEU A 158 -5.36 -2.13 -1.38
C LEU A 158 -5.74 -2.76 -0.03
N ASN A 159 -6.83 -2.31 0.56
CA ASN A 159 -7.40 -2.88 1.79
C ASN A 159 -8.46 -3.97 1.50
N LEU A 160 -9.08 -3.94 0.32
CA LEU A 160 -10.11 -4.91 -0.06
C LEU A 160 -9.63 -6.38 -0.15
N PRO A 161 -8.36 -6.70 -0.49
CA PRO A 161 -7.88 -8.08 -0.52
C PRO A 161 -8.12 -8.84 0.78
N LEU A 162 -8.14 -8.17 1.93
CA LEU A 162 -8.48 -8.79 3.21
C LEU A 162 -9.92 -9.37 3.23
N LEU A 163 -10.88 -8.66 2.61
CA LEU A 163 -12.25 -9.16 2.48
C LEU A 163 -12.34 -10.36 1.53
N TYR A 164 -11.62 -10.35 0.42
CA TYR A 164 -11.56 -11.50 -0.48
C TYR A 164 -10.92 -12.72 0.20
N THR A 165 -9.87 -12.51 1.00
CA THR A 165 -9.26 -13.57 1.82
C THR A 165 -10.26 -14.15 2.83
N ALA A 166 -11.03 -13.31 3.52
CA ALA A 166 -12.07 -13.78 4.43
C ALA A 166 -13.19 -14.57 3.71
N ALA A 167 -13.59 -14.11 2.53
CA ALA A 167 -14.56 -14.83 1.68
C ALA A 167 -14.05 -16.22 1.25
N GLU A 168 -12.77 -16.33 0.93
CA GLU A 168 -12.13 -17.60 0.59
C GLU A 168 -12.08 -18.56 1.80
N ILE A 169 -11.70 -18.05 2.96
CA ILE A 169 -11.58 -18.84 4.19
C ILE A 169 -12.94 -19.33 4.69
N THR A 170 -13.95 -18.44 4.71
CA THR A 170 -15.25 -18.73 5.36
C THR A 170 -16.32 -19.23 4.40
N GLY A 171 -16.19 -18.98 3.10
CA GLY A 171 -17.24 -19.19 2.11
C GLY A 171 -18.39 -18.17 2.19
N GLU A 172 -18.33 -17.14 3.04
CA GLU A 172 -19.37 -16.14 3.18
C GLU A 172 -19.32 -15.10 2.05
N ALA A 173 -20.40 -15.04 1.25
CA ALA A 173 -20.51 -14.15 0.09
C ALA A 173 -20.46 -12.66 0.47
N ARG A 174 -20.91 -12.27 1.69
CA ARG A 174 -20.99 -10.87 2.12
C ARG A 174 -19.67 -10.10 1.98
N TYR A 175 -18.53 -10.72 2.26
CA TYR A 175 -17.23 -10.07 2.15
C TYR A 175 -16.90 -9.70 0.70
N ARG A 176 -17.12 -10.64 -0.22
CA ARG A 176 -16.92 -10.42 -1.65
C ARG A 176 -17.86 -9.35 -2.20
N GLU A 177 -19.13 -9.39 -1.81
CA GLU A 177 -20.15 -8.41 -2.22
C GLU A 177 -19.80 -6.99 -1.77
N MET A 178 -19.39 -6.83 -0.51
CA MET A 178 -18.95 -5.52 0.02
C MET A 178 -17.71 -5.01 -0.71
N ALA A 179 -16.69 -5.87 -0.91
CA ALA A 179 -15.47 -5.50 -1.62
C ALA A 179 -15.78 -5.08 -3.06
N GLN A 180 -16.62 -5.80 -3.77
CA GLN A 180 -16.97 -5.51 -5.16
C GLN A 180 -17.77 -4.20 -5.28
N ARG A 181 -18.78 -3.98 -4.45
CA ARG A 181 -19.57 -2.73 -4.45
C ARG A 181 -18.68 -1.52 -4.14
N HIS A 182 -17.75 -1.66 -3.19
CA HIS A 182 -16.80 -0.61 -2.88
C HIS A 182 -15.86 -0.33 -4.06
N TYR A 183 -15.26 -1.37 -4.65
CA TYR A 183 -14.39 -1.28 -5.82
C TYR A 183 -15.08 -0.55 -6.99
N GLU A 184 -16.32 -0.94 -7.32
CA GLU A 184 -17.09 -0.32 -8.39
C GLU A 184 -17.31 1.18 -8.15
N ASN A 185 -17.57 1.58 -6.91
CA ASN A 185 -17.70 2.99 -6.54
C ASN A 185 -16.36 3.75 -6.68
N VAL A 186 -15.25 3.15 -6.22
CA VAL A 186 -13.93 3.79 -6.34
C VAL A 186 -13.59 4.05 -7.80
N ILE A 187 -13.66 3.05 -8.67
CA ILE A 187 -13.26 3.20 -10.07
C ILE A 187 -14.19 4.13 -10.86
N ARG A 188 -15.46 4.22 -10.45
CA ARG A 188 -16.47 5.07 -11.11
C ARG A 188 -16.38 6.54 -10.68
N LEU A 189 -16.04 6.82 -9.42
CA LEU A 189 -16.15 8.14 -8.82
C LEU A 189 -14.81 8.84 -8.66
N ILE A 190 -13.76 8.09 -8.32
CA ILE A 190 -12.43 8.65 -8.07
C ILE A 190 -11.65 8.91 -9.36
N ILE A 191 -11.81 8.06 -10.37
CA ILE A 191 -11.07 8.21 -11.63
C ILE A 191 -11.80 9.22 -12.53
N ARG A 192 -11.09 10.30 -12.87
CA ARG A 192 -11.60 11.34 -13.78
C ARG A 192 -11.53 10.87 -15.24
N GLU A 193 -12.18 11.60 -16.13
CA GLU A 193 -12.24 11.27 -17.57
C GLU A 193 -10.87 11.26 -18.25
N ASP A 194 -9.95 12.13 -17.79
CA ASP A 194 -8.57 12.22 -18.28
C ASP A 194 -7.64 11.12 -17.74
N GLY A 195 -8.13 10.31 -16.81
CA GLY A 195 -7.37 9.25 -16.12
C GLY A 195 -6.69 9.69 -14.82
N SER A 196 -6.72 10.98 -14.47
CA SER A 196 -6.26 11.43 -13.16
C SER A 196 -7.22 10.99 -12.05
N THR A 197 -6.76 11.04 -10.80
CA THR A 197 -7.57 10.59 -9.66
C THR A 197 -7.83 11.69 -8.64
N TYR A 198 -9.02 11.64 -8.02
CA TYR A 198 -9.23 12.28 -6.72
C TYR A 198 -8.54 11.47 -5.63
N HIS A 199 -8.17 12.10 -4.53
CA HIS A 199 -7.71 11.40 -3.33
C HIS A 199 -8.89 10.75 -2.61
N THR A 200 -9.99 11.49 -2.42
CA THR A 200 -11.16 11.08 -1.66
C THR A 200 -12.44 11.48 -2.38
N TYR A 201 -13.54 10.76 -2.09
CA TYR A 201 -14.86 11.09 -2.62
C TYR A 201 -15.91 11.04 -1.51
N TYR A 202 -16.63 12.13 -1.34
CA TYR A 202 -17.67 12.30 -0.34
C TYR A 202 -19.04 11.85 -0.85
N PHE A 203 -19.84 11.38 0.08
CA PHE A 203 -21.23 11.00 -0.14
C PHE A 203 -22.14 11.74 0.83
N ASP A 204 -23.40 11.88 0.44
CA ASP A 204 -24.46 12.35 1.33
C ASP A 204 -24.81 11.23 2.33
N SER A 205 -24.71 11.50 3.62
CA SER A 205 -24.89 10.47 4.67
C SER A 205 -26.37 10.09 4.90
N GLU A 206 -27.33 10.91 4.45
CA GLU A 206 -28.74 10.61 4.57
C GLU A 206 -29.23 9.73 3.42
N THR A 207 -28.79 10.02 2.20
CA THR A 207 -29.24 9.35 0.98
C THR A 207 -28.27 8.29 0.45
N GLY A 208 -26.98 8.40 0.79
CA GLY A 208 -25.89 7.60 0.20
C GLY A 208 -25.48 8.06 -1.21
N ALA A 209 -26.03 9.17 -1.72
CA ALA A 209 -25.72 9.67 -3.04
C ALA A 209 -24.27 10.20 -3.13
N PRO A 210 -23.54 9.96 -4.24
CA PRO A 210 -22.25 10.57 -4.48
C PRO A 210 -22.35 12.12 -4.47
N SER A 211 -21.39 12.79 -3.85
CA SER A 211 -21.41 14.25 -3.66
C SER A 211 -20.27 14.93 -4.43
N ARG A 212 -19.02 14.77 -3.99
CA ARG A 212 -17.88 15.45 -4.60
C ARG A 212 -16.55 14.72 -4.37
N GLY A 213 -15.66 14.85 -5.36
CA GLY A 213 -14.25 14.52 -5.18
C GLY A 213 -13.50 15.64 -4.46
N ALA A 214 -12.44 15.29 -3.75
CA ALA A 214 -11.57 16.22 -3.04
C ALA A 214 -10.17 15.61 -2.82
N THR A 215 -9.27 16.42 -2.28
CA THR A 215 -7.99 15.94 -1.77
C THR A 215 -7.86 16.18 -0.27
N HIS A 216 -6.96 15.41 0.36
CA HIS A 216 -6.47 15.66 1.73
C HIS A 216 -4.95 15.80 1.74
N GLN A 217 -4.25 15.00 0.91
CA GLN A 217 -2.79 15.00 0.83
C GLN A 217 -2.24 15.56 -0.48
N GLY A 218 -3.06 15.72 -1.53
CA GLY A 218 -2.67 16.36 -2.77
C GLY A 218 -2.63 17.89 -2.66
N TYR A 219 -2.12 18.52 -3.70
CA TYR A 219 -1.93 19.97 -3.77
C TYR A 219 -3.25 20.75 -3.78
N SER A 220 -4.23 20.26 -4.54
CA SER A 220 -5.58 20.84 -4.63
C SER A 220 -6.62 19.80 -5.02
N ASP A 221 -7.92 20.11 -4.84
CA ASP A 221 -9.02 19.22 -5.25
C ASP A 221 -9.04 18.93 -6.77
N SER A 222 -8.41 19.78 -7.58
CA SER A 222 -8.29 19.61 -9.03
C SER A 222 -6.96 19.01 -9.49
N SER A 223 -5.96 18.92 -8.61
CA SER A 223 -4.67 18.29 -8.93
C SER A 223 -4.72 16.76 -8.83
N CYS A 224 -3.61 16.09 -9.02
CA CYS A 224 -3.49 14.65 -8.94
C CYS A 224 -2.34 14.26 -8.02
N TRP A 225 -2.67 13.89 -6.80
CA TRP A 225 -1.72 13.37 -5.83
C TRP A 225 -1.03 12.10 -6.37
N ALA A 226 0.31 12.14 -6.49
CA ALA A 226 1.07 11.10 -7.18
C ALA A 226 0.87 9.71 -6.58
N ARG A 227 0.89 9.60 -5.24
CA ARG A 227 0.66 8.33 -4.56
C ARG A 227 -0.79 7.87 -4.69
N GLY A 228 -1.76 8.80 -4.75
CA GLY A 228 -3.15 8.48 -5.05
C GLY A 228 -3.30 7.82 -6.42
N GLN A 229 -2.64 8.38 -7.44
CA GLN A 229 -2.60 7.77 -8.77
C GLN A 229 -1.97 6.39 -8.75
N ALA A 230 -0.86 6.22 -8.03
CA ALA A 230 -0.19 4.93 -7.89
C ALA A 230 -1.08 3.87 -7.21
N TRP A 231 -1.89 4.27 -6.21
CA TRP A 231 -2.87 3.38 -5.60
C TRP A 231 -3.89 2.84 -6.60
N ALA A 232 -4.34 3.65 -7.57
CA ALA A 232 -5.22 3.17 -8.63
C ALA A 232 -4.50 2.23 -9.59
N ILE A 233 -3.26 2.56 -9.99
CA ILE A 233 -2.45 1.72 -10.89
C ILE A 233 -2.28 0.30 -10.33
N TYR A 234 -2.04 0.17 -9.03
CA TYR A 234 -1.90 -1.15 -8.41
C TYR A 234 -3.23 -1.74 -7.96
N GLY A 235 -4.07 -0.96 -7.31
CA GLY A 235 -5.27 -1.45 -6.67
C GLY A 235 -6.34 -1.98 -7.63
N MET A 236 -6.46 -1.43 -8.84
CA MET A 236 -7.42 -1.94 -9.81
C MET A 236 -7.10 -3.38 -10.25
N PRO A 237 -5.91 -3.69 -10.80
CA PRO A 237 -5.59 -5.06 -11.21
C PRO A 237 -5.49 -6.03 -10.02
N LEU A 238 -5.04 -5.58 -8.86
CA LEU A 238 -5.01 -6.36 -7.63
C LEU A 238 -6.41 -6.90 -7.27
N ASN A 239 -7.43 -6.02 -7.25
CA ASN A 239 -8.81 -6.43 -6.95
C ASN A 239 -9.38 -7.38 -7.99
N VAL A 240 -9.07 -7.19 -9.26
CA VAL A 240 -9.46 -8.10 -10.33
C VAL A 240 -8.86 -9.48 -10.11
N ARG A 241 -7.57 -9.58 -9.80
CA ARG A 241 -6.88 -10.84 -9.50
C ARG A 241 -7.49 -11.56 -8.31
N VAL A 242 -7.60 -10.88 -7.15
CA VAL A 242 -8.10 -11.53 -5.92
C VAL A 242 -9.58 -11.89 -5.99
N SER A 243 -10.35 -11.22 -6.84
CA SER A 243 -11.74 -11.61 -7.12
C SER A 243 -11.89 -12.84 -8.01
N GLY A 244 -10.81 -13.29 -8.67
CA GLY A 244 -10.80 -14.42 -9.57
C GLY A 244 -11.44 -14.16 -10.93
N ARG A 245 -11.53 -12.90 -11.37
CA ARG A 245 -12.08 -12.50 -12.67
C ARG A 245 -11.03 -11.80 -13.55
N ALA A 246 -11.38 -11.47 -14.76
CA ALA A 246 -10.60 -10.60 -15.63
C ALA A 246 -11.17 -9.17 -15.62
N PHE A 247 -10.40 -8.19 -16.07
CA PHE A 247 -10.93 -6.87 -16.39
C PHE A 247 -12.03 -6.97 -17.43
N THR A 248 -13.08 -6.18 -17.26
CA THR A 248 -13.97 -5.83 -18.36
C THR A 248 -13.24 -4.89 -19.32
N GLN A 249 -13.75 -4.75 -20.55
CA GLN A 249 -13.16 -3.80 -21.51
C GLN A 249 -13.15 -2.36 -20.94
N GLU A 250 -14.23 -1.93 -20.30
CA GLU A 250 -14.33 -0.59 -19.71
C GLU A 250 -13.30 -0.38 -18.58
N GLU A 251 -13.12 -1.38 -17.71
CA GLU A 251 -12.13 -1.33 -16.64
C GLU A 251 -10.70 -1.26 -17.21
N GLN A 252 -10.40 -2.05 -18.25
CA GLN A 252 -9.10 -2.03 -18.90
C GLN A 252 -8.81 -0.65 -19.51
N GLU A 253 -9.75 -0.11 -20.30
CA GLU A 253 -9.61 1.22 -20.89
C GLU A 253 -9.44 2.33 -19.84
N ARG A 254 -10.12 2.18 -18.70
CA ARG A 254 -10.01 3.10 -17.56
C ARG A 254 -8.65 2.99 -16.90
N HIS A 255 -8.17 1.79 -16.64
CA HIS A 255 -6.84 1.54 -16.09
C HIS A 255 -5.75 2.05 -17.03
N ASP A 256 -5.87 1.82 -18.33
CA ASP A 256 -4.92 2.32 -19.33
C ASP A 256 -4.80 3.86 -19.32
N ARG A 257 -5.94 4.56 -19.11
CA ARG A 257 -5.91 6.02 -18.94
C ARG A 257 -5.23 6.45 -17.64
N VAL A 258 -5.46 5.72 -16.53
CA VAL A 258 -4.80 5.97 -15.24
C VAL A 258 -3.28 5.81 -15.37
N VAL A 259 -2.83 4.73 -15.98
CA VAL A 259 -1.39 4.48 -16.22
C VAL A 259 -0.78 5.54 -17.13
N ARG A 260 -1.46 5.85 -18.25
CA ARG A 260 -0.99 6.85 -19.21
C ARG A 260 -0.84 8.22 -18.54
N TYR A 261 -1.84 8.65 -17.76
CA TYR A 261 -1.77 9.92 -17.05
C TYR A 261 -0.54 9.99 -16.14
N PHE A 262 -0.28 8.93 -15.36
CA PHE A 262 0.90 8.88 -14.51
C PHE A 262 2.20 9.00 -15.30
N LEU A 263 2.36 8.20 -16.36
CA LEU A 263 3.58 8.17 -17.16
C LEU A 263 3.84 9.50 -17.91
N GLU A 264 2.80 10.15 -18.42
CA GLU A 264 2.91 11.43 -19.13
C GLU A 264 3.24 12.62 -18.21
N HIS A 265 3.01 12.47 -16.90
CA HIS A 265 3.30 13.51 -15.89
C HIS A 265 4.57 13.23 -15.09
N LEU A 266 5.31 12.16 -15.40
CA LEU A 266 6.63 11.97 -14.80
C LEU A 266 7.62 13.01 -15.32
N PRO A 267 8.49 13.56 -14.45
CA PRO A 267 9.60 14.41 -14.89
C PRO A 267 10.63 13.60 -15.68
N ALA A 268 11.59 14.30 -16.29
CA ALA A 268 12.64 13.67 -17.09
C ALA A 268 13.49 12.64 -16.30
N SER A 269 13.59 12.80 -14.99
CA SER A 269 14.23 11.83 -14.09
C SER A 269 13.49 10.50 -13.96
N GLY A 270 12.17 10.48 -14.28
CA GLY A 270 11.28 9.34 -14.03
C GLY A 270 10.80 9.22 -12.59
N MET A 271 11.27 10.05 -11.66
CA MET A 271 10.83 10.06 -10.25
C MET A 271 9.72 11.09 -10.05
N PRO A 272 8.49 10.68 -9.69
CA PRO A 272 7.36 11.61 -9.57
C PRO A 272 7.56 12.61 -8.43
N TYR A 273 7.08 13.83 -8.63
CA TYR A 273 6.83 14.76 -7.54
C TYR A 273 5.64 14.28 -6.70
N TRP A 274 5.49 14.80 -5.48
CA TRP A 274 4.41 14.40 -4.57
C TRP A 274 2.99 14.66 -5.10
N ASP A 275 2.84 15.59 -6.05
CA ASP A 275 1.63 15.79 -6.86
C ASP A 275 2.03 15.94 -8.33
N LEU A 276 1.29 15.28 -9.22
CA LEU A 276 1.61 15.21 -10.66
C LEU A 276 1.36 16.52 -11.42
N VAL A 277 0.87 17.55 -10.76
CA VAL A 277 0.74 18.89 -11.33
C VAL A 277 2.10 19.58 -11.48
N PHE A 278 3.10 19.15 -10.69
CA PHE A 278 4.41 19.80 -10.64
C PHE A 278 5.36 19.32 -11.73
N LYS A 279 6.29 20.22 -12.10
CA LYS A 279 7.33 20.03 -13.10
C LYS A 279 8.71 20.36 -12.54
N ASP A 280 9.75 20.10 -13.33
CA ASP A 280 11.16 20.27 -12.92
C ASP A 280 11.47 21.70 -12.42
N GLU A 281 10.83 22.71 -13.01
CA GLU A 281 11.02 24.11 -12.64
C GLU A 281 10.38 24.52 -11.30
N ASP A 282 9.50 23.69 -10.75
CA ASP A 282 8.74 24.03 -9.52
C ASP A 282 9.51 23.73 -8.23
N GLY A 283 10.62 22.98 -8.30
CA GLY A 283 11.50 22.68 -7.17
C GLY A 283 10.79 21.95 -6.02
N GLN A 284 9.87 21.06 -6.35
CA GLN A 284 9.09 20.30 -5.37
C GLN A 284 9.79 19.00 -4.97
N PRO A 285 9.52 18.45 -3.78
CA PRO A 285 10.07 17.16 -3.37
C PRO A 285 9.48 16.01 -4.20
N TRP A 286 10.30 14.99 -4.43
CA TRP A 286 9.87 13.72 -5.01
C TRP A 286 9.02 12.91 -4.02
N ASP A 287 8.22 11.97 -4.54
CA ASP A 287 7.59 10.90 -3.76
C ASP A 287 7.98 9.54 -4.34
N SER A 288 9.12 9.03 -3.90
CA SER A 288 9.65 7.71 -4.31
C SER A 288 8.67 6.57 -4.02
N SER A 289 7.85 6.72 -2.98
CA SER A 289 6.83 5.72 -2.64
C SER A 289 5.76 5.56 -3.72
N ALA A 290 5.39 6.65 -4.41
CA ALA A 290 4.45 6.58 -5.52
C ALA A 290 5.00 5.74 -6.69
N LEU A 291 6.29 5.87 -7.01
CA LEU A 291 6.91 5.08 -8.06
C LEU A 291 7.01 3.60 -7.69
N ALA A 292 7.37 3.29 -6.44
CA ALA A 292 7.45 1.91 -5.94
C ALA A 292 6.08 1.21 -5.99
N VAL A 293 5.00 1.89 -5.58
CA VAL A 293 3.63 1.38 -5.68
C VAL A 293 3.20 1.18 -7.13
N ALA A 294 3.48 2.16 -8.00
CA ALA A 294 3.16 2.05 -9.43
C ALA A 294 3.88 0.86 -10.09
N ALA A 295 5.15 0.61 -9.73
CA ALA A 295 5.90 -0.55 -10.21
C ALA A 295 5.23 -1.88 -9.83
N CYS A 296 4.69 -2.01 -8.61
CA CYS A 296 3.91 -3.18 -8.21
C CYS A 296 2.65 -3.34 -9.06
N GLY A 297 1.99 -2.25 -9.43
CA GLY A 297 0.85 -2.27 -10.34
C GLY A 297 1.21 -2.71 -11.76
N MET A 298 2.36 -2.27 -12.29
CA MET A 298 2.87 -2.77 -13.58
C MET A 298 3.14 -4.26 -13.54
N LEU A 299 3.71 -4.78 -12.44
CA LEU A 299 3.91 -6.21 -12.25
C LEU A 299 2.58 -6.98 -12.20
N GLU A 300 1.56 -6.40 -11.60
CA GLU A 300 0.22 -6.99 -11.55
C GLU A 300 -0.41 -7.12 -12.95
N MET A 301 -0.14 -6.17 -13.83
CA MET A 301 -0.55 -6.19 -15.24
C MET A 301 0.37 -7.02 -16.15
N GLY A 302 1.46 -7.56 -15.62
CA GLY A 302 2.44 -8.34 -16.38
C GLY A 302 3.48 -7.50 -17.15
N ASP A 303 3.47 -6.18 -17.00
CA ASP A 303 4.47 -5.28 -17.60
C ASP A 303 5.75 -5.25 -16.75
N ARG A 304 6.50 -6.34 -16.83
CA ARG A 304 7.74 -6.52 -16.05
C ARG A 304 8.87 -5.57 -16.48
N GLU A 305 8.88 -5.17 -17.75
CA GLU A 305 9.92 -4.27 -18.27
C GLU A 305 9.76 -2.86 -17.68
N LYS A 306 8.54 -2.32 -17.69
CA LYS A 306 8.25 -1.03 -17.10
C LYS A 306 8.43 -1.03 -15.58
N ALA A 307 8.02 -2.11 -14.91
CA ALA A 307 8.23 -2.26 -13.46
C ALA A 307 9.73 -2.30 -13.11
N GLU A 308 10.54 -3.03 -13.88
CA GLU A 308 12.00 -3.06 -13.67
C GLU A 308 12.63 -1.68 -13.88
N GLU A 309 12.20 -0.94 -14.90
CA GLU A 309 12.65 0.44 -15.14
C GLU A 309 12.34 1.34 -13.93
N MET A 310 11.09 1.30 -13.42
CA MET A 310 10.66 2.08 -12.27
C MET A 310 11.44 1.73 -11.00
N LEU A 311 11.64 0.43 -10.71
CA LEU A 311 12.39 0.00 -9.53
C LEU A 311 13.88 0.33 -9.63
N LYS A 312 14.46 0.34 -10.83
CA LYS A 312 15.81 0.85 -11.06
C LYS A 312 15.89 2.36 -10.80
N THR A 313 14.91 3.12 -11.26
CA THR A 313 14.82 4.55 -10.95
C THR A 313 14.74 4.80 -9.45
N CYS A 314 13.95 4.01 -8.71
CA CYS A 314 13.93 4.06 -7.24
C CYS A 314 15.32 3.77 -6.65
N ARG A 315 16.01 2.72 -7.11
CA ARG A 315 17.34 2.37 -6.63
C ARG A 315 18.35 3.49 -6.93
N ASP A 316 18.39 3.95 -8.19
CA ASP A 316 19.44 4.85 -8.67
C ASP A 316 19.29 6.28 -8.12
N LEU A 317 18.07 6.71 -7.79
CA LEU A 317 17.78 8.09 -7.32
C LEU A 317 17.39 8.19 -5.87
N ALA A 318 16.92 7.11 -5.24
CA ALA A 318 16.32 7.16 -3.90
C ALA A 318 16.77 6.03 -2.97
N SER A 319 17.70 5.14 -3.36
CA SER A 319 18.20 4.11 -2.45
C SER A 319 18.91 4.74 -1.25
N SER A 320 18.62 4.21 -0.06
CA SER A 320 19.33 4.57 1.17
C SER A 320 20.78 4.06 1.23
N GLU A 321 21.27 3.42 0.16
CA GLU A 321 22.69 3.01 0.07
C GLU A 321 23.65 4.20 0.21
N ALA A 322 23.25 5.37 -0.31
CA ALA A 322 24.02 6.60 -0.19
C ALA A 322 24.03 7.19 1.24
N GLU A 323 23.09 6.79 2.09
CA GLU A 323 22.92 7.21 3.47
C GLU A 323 22.91 6.01 4.43
N PRO A 324 24.08 5.41 4.74
CA PRO A 324 24.16 4.13 5.50
C PRO A 324 23.54 4.19 6.89
N ASP A 325 23.41 5.40 7.45
CA ASP A 325 22.76 5.63 8.74
C ASP A 325 21.24 5.68 8.64
N SER A 326 20.66 5.78 7.45
CA SER A 326 19.22 5.73 7.25
C SER A 326 18.64 4.38 7.67
N GLU A 327 17.44 4.41 8.24
CA GLU A 327 16.67 3.21 8.59
C GLU A 327 15.63 2.86 7.52
N GLY A 328 15.33 3.79 6.61
CA GLY A 328 14.51 3.53 5.45
C GLY A 328 15.26 2.79 4.35
N LEU A 329 14.52 2.25 3.40
CA LEU A 329 15.04 1.63 2.18
C LEU A 329 15.08 2.61 1.01
N LEU A 330 14.05 3.47 0.93
CA LEU A 330 13.94 4.56 -0.03
C LEU A 330 13.91 5.91 0.66
N LEU A 331 14.77 6.82 0.22
CA LEU A 331 14.76 8.24 0.52
C LEU A 331 13.71 8.96 -0.32
N HIS A 332 13.52 10.26 -0.09
CA HIS A 332 12.74 11.16 -0.94
C HIS A 332 11.25 10.78 -1.07
N GLY A 333 10.65 10.30 0.01
CA GLY A 333 9.21 10.13 0.10
C GLY A 333 8.51 11.34 0.69
N VAL A 334 7.19 11.46 0.45
CA VAL A 334 6.36 12.52 1.06
C VAL A 334 5.13 11.89 1.70
N TYR A 335 4.99 11.99 3.03
CA TYR A 335 3.78 11.52 3.70
C TYR A 335 2.61 12.48 3.44
N ALA A 336 2.69 13.70 3.96
CA ALA A 336 1.66 14.71 3.79
C ALA A 336 2.30 16.11 3.72
N TYR A 337 2.45 16.64 2.50
CA TYR A 337 3.15 17.91 2.25
C TYR A 337 2.47 19.08 2.96
N GLY A 338 1.14 19.19 2.86
CA GLY A 338 0.37 20.28 3.49
C GLY A 338 0.44 20.31 5.02
N GLU A 339 0.80 19.18 5.65
CA GLU A 339 1.00 19.06 7.11
C GLU A 339 2.48 19.17 7.50
N ASN A 340 3.38 19.37 6.57
CA ASN A 340 4.84 19.29 6.75
C ASN A 340 5.27 17.99 7.47
N LYS A 341 4.66 16.88 7.10
CA LYS A 341 4.85 15.57 7.73
C LYS A 341 5.56 14.63 6.80
N GLY A 342 6.76 14.15 7.18
CA GLY A 342 7.56 13.22 6.40
C GLY A 342 7.78 13.71 4.98
N VAL A 343 8.19 14.98 4.83
CA VAL A 343 8.52 15.59 3.54
C VAL A 343 9.98 15.32 3.27
N ASP A 344 10.28 14.75 2.11
CA ASP A 344 11.62 14.34 1.70
C ASP A 344 12.28 13.34 2.67
N GLU A 345 11.48 12.42 3.21
CA GLU A 345 11.89 11.43 4.21
C GLU A 345 11.49 10.01 3.78
N PRO A 346 12.21 8.97 4.22
CA PRO A 346 11.73 7.59 4.12
C PRO A 346 10.34 7.41 4.72
N ASN A 347 9.55 6.55 4.09
CA ASN A 347 8.26 6.15 4.64
C ASN A 347 8.04 4.64 4.48
N LEU A 348 7.34 4.07 5.45
CA LEU A 348 7.27 2.63 5.64
C LEU A 348 6.54 1.89 4.52
N TRP A 349 5.57 2.52 3.87
CA TRP A 349 4.90 1.94 2.69
C TRP A 349 5.78 1.98 1.43
N GLY A 350 6.57 3.04 1.24
CA GLY A 350 7.56 3.11 0.16
C GLY A 350 8.58 1.98 0.28
N ASP A 351 9.10 1.78 1.49
CA ASP A 351 10.02 0.68 1.80
C ASP A 351 9.39 -0.69 1.48
N TYR A 352 8.15 -0.90 1.93
CA TYR A 352 7.44 -2.15 1.72
C TYR A 352 7.20 -2.45 0.24
N PHE A 353 6.64 -1.50 -0.52
CA PHE A 353 6.33 -1.72 -1.94
C PHE A 353 7.58 -1.79 -2.82
N TYR A 354 8.66 -1.11 -2.44
CA TYR A 354 9.95 -1.29 -3.10
C TYR A 354 10.46 -2.72 -2.92
N MET A 355 10.46 -3.24 -1.70
CA MET A 355 10.85 -4.62 -1.44
C MET A 355 9.90 -5.63 -2.10
N GLU A 356 8.58 -5.40 -2.08
CA GLU A 356 7.60 -6.24 -2.78
C GLU A 356 7.87 -6.31 -4.27
N GLY A 357 8.10 -5.16 -4.91
CA GLY A 357 8.42 -5.11 -6.34
C GLY A 357 9.69 -5.90 -6.70
N LEU A 358 10.74 -5.77 -5.91
CA LEU A 358 11.99 -6.53 -6.09
C LEU A 358 11.76 -8.05 -5.90
N MET A 359 11.02 -8.45 -4.86
CA MET A 359 10.67 -9.86 -4.62
C MET A 359 9.89 -10.45 -5.80
N ARG A 360 8.93 -9.74 -6.37
CA ARG A 360 8.13 -10.16 -7.54
C ARG A 360 8.97 -10.25 -8.82
N LEU A 361 9.94 -9.36 -8.98
CA LEU A 361 10.89 -9.45 -10.10
C LEU A 361 11.86 -10.63 -9.93
N ALA A 362 12.38 -10.85 -8.74
CA ALA A 362 13.32 -11.94 -8.46
C ALA A 362 12.64 -13.31 -8.49
N ASN A 363 11.41 -13.40 -7.99
CA ASN A 363 10.62 -14.64 -7.93
C ASN A 363 9.22 -14.43 -8.54
N PRO A 364 9.04 -14.68 -9.84
CA PRO A 364 7.76 -14.47 -10.53
C PRO A 364 6.60 -15.31 -10.01
N ASP A 365 6.87 -16.42 -9.34
CA ASP A 365 5.86 -17.32 -8.79
C ASP A 365 5.43 -16.91 -7.38
N TRP A 366 6.12 -15.95 -6.77
CA TRP A 366 5.73 -15.45 -5.45
C TRP A 366 4.47 -14.58 -5.53
N ILE A 367 3.51 -14.89 -4.68
CA ILE A 367 2.24 -14.16 -4.58
C ILE A 367 2.37 -13.12 -3.46
N PRO A 368 2.17 -11.82 -3.74
CA PRO A 368 2.21 -10.78 -2.72
C PRO A 368 1.15 -10.98 -1.64
N PHE A 369 1.37 -10.37 -0.50
CA PHE A 369 0.52 -10.55 0.69
C PHE A 369 -0.81 -9.80 0.61
N LEU A 370 -0.89 -8.74 -0.22
CA LEU A 370 -2.12 -8.00 -0.51
C LEU A 370 -2.99 -8.68 -1.55
#